data_32e2ec3b07b2f355e382cf0790c8b25a
#
_entry.id   32e2ec3b07b2f355e382cf0790c8b25a
#
_cell.length_a   1.000
_cell.length_b   1.000
_cell.length_c   1.000
_cell.angle_alpha   90.00
_cell.angle_beta   90.00
_cell.angle_gamma   90.00
#
_symmetry.space_group_name_H-M   'P 1'
#
loop_
_entity.id
_entity.type
_entity.pdbx_description
1 polymer ?
#
loop_
_entity_poly.entity_id
_entity_poly.type
_entity_poly.pdbx_seq_one_letter_code
_entity_poly.pdbx_strand_id
1 'polypeptide(L)'
;MHNETVREHHFLIMTHKIIPKYIIQATKEIINRPGHADFPFFLFDADSALVKVKTLILASKKHFANVNIAVSLQSCSLGIFCKLLAEEGLSVEVCSAGALQLASAMGFPNDRIILKNPCKNTEDLSLALEKSVLIHVNSVNELRQLNRLAANKGKCYGVSIKLSYLYRDGTHFQLGITKEEYIRDILPLLSKSKHLYLKGFHLYLGSNLEKLLTISDTLNDWLPFLIEYMPPSGHLYIESDFLAHCISSVSEPEICNPEAMLCSIHNVLNNHDPNLPKKWKLIFKPNYCLSEKSCYVVERAFGYEYRNDAQVMQTYLSINQIPFIHNRLYFPILLDDPNKKMSQEEQLLTRFNCFENNSLGLQECHSLKEGEHFLIRGLHNFDMQAANEWTLKKLPVYVWLKGNVLTARLPSPIFARDLFHREESISVDDNIQLETPSRKFSSALYEIIHFNKEYFSEFLAWPRFVNHENDTANFLDSCFLAHQKDEGKTYVILFNENPVGLLSFNSIDSENKTGYIGYWLDRRAQGHGIMTRAIKALVKHYSSHRIIKRFVIKCSTANQKSNAVAKRCGFVYEGTFRQAEYLNGIFHDQNIYSWISPDS
;
A
#
# COMPACT_ATOMS: atom_id res chain seq x y z
N MET A 1 -22.21 6.76 43.68
CA MET A 1 -21.07 6.91 42.76
C MET A 1 -20.46 5.57 42.29
N HIS A 2 -20.12 4.61 43.18
CA HIS A 2 -19.53 3.33 42.72
C HIS A 2 -20.50 2.42 41.93
N ASN A 3 -21.81 2.48 42.22
CA ASN A 3 -22.82 1.66 41.55
C ASN A 3 -23.33 2.22 40.21
N GLU A 4 -23.17 3.50 39.96
CA GLU A 4 -23.54 4.11 38.67
C GLU A 4 -22.45 3.87 37.63
N THR A 5 -21.19 4.03 37.99
CA THR A 5 -20.04 3.71 37.12
C THR A 5 -20.02 2.24 36.67
N VAL A 6 -20.42 1.31 37.54
CA VAL A 6 -20.50 -0.14 37.20
C VAL A 6 -21.68 -0.42 36.26
N ARG A 7 -22.83 0.28 36.42
CA ARG A 7 -23.98 0.14 35.51
C ARG A 7 -23.74 0.72 34.13
N GLU A 8 -23.09 1.86 34.05
CA GLU A 8 -22.69 2.47 32.79
C GLU A 8 -21.65 1.65 32.06
N HIS A 9 -20.67 1.07 32.77
CA HIS A 9 -19.73 0.09 32.20
C HIS A 9 -20.43 -1.13 31.63
N HIS A 10 -21.45 -1.63 32.31
CA HIS A 10 -22.25 -2.78 31.84
C HIS A 10 -23.07 -2.47 30.59
N PHE A 11 -23.63 -1.27 30.48
CA PHE A 11 -24.41 -0.85 29.30
C PHE A 11 -23.53 -0.68 28.05
N LEU A 12 -22.33 -0.10 28.20
CA LEU A 12 -21.36 0.01 27.10
C LEU A 12 -20.81 -1.36 26.65
N ILE A 13 -20.54 -2.25 27.58
CA ILE A 13 -20.16 -3.64 27.29
C ILE A 13 -21.24 -4.32 26.44
N MET A 14 -22.53 -4.07 26.71
CA MET A 14 -23.63 -4.67 25.96
C MET A 14 -23.73 -4.16 24.52
N THR A 15 -23.52 -2.88 24.25
CA THR A 15 -23.57 -2.31 22.89
C THR A 15 -22.35 -2.66 22.04
N HIS A 16 -21.21 -2.97 22.66
CA HIS A 16 -19.99 -3.39 21.98
C HIS A 16 -19.91 -4.89 21.65
N LYS A 17 -20.83 -5.72 22.16
CA LYS A 17 -20.80 -7.19 22.02
C LYS A 17 -21.37 -7.72 20.69
N ILE A 18 -22.04 -6.91 19.89
CA ILE A 18 -22.71 -7.43 18.70
C ILE A 18 -21.74 -7.46 17.51
N ILE A 19 -21.23 -8.65 17.18
CA ILE A 19 -20.57 -8.89 15.89
C ILE A 19 -21.66 -9.19 14.85
N PRO A 20 -21.58 -8.58 13.64
CA PRO A 20 -22.49 -8.91 12.57
C PRO A 20 -22.45 -10.41 12.23
N LYS A 21 -23.61 -11.02 12.07
CA LYS A 21 -23.73 -12.47 11.77
C LYS A 21 -22.92 -12.89 10.54
N TYR A 22 -22.83 -12.03 9.53
CA TYR A 22 -22.06 -12.29 8.32
C TYR A 22 -20.54 -12.34 8.60
N ILE A 23 -20.01 -11.59 9.57
CA ILE A 23 -18.61 -11.66 9.98
C ILE A 23 -18.31 -13.00 10.66
N ILE A 24 -19.21 -13.48 11.51
CA ILE A 24 -19.11 -14.81 12.14
C ILE A 24 -19.11 -15.90 11.06
N GLN A 25 -20.02 -15.79 10.10
CA GLN A 25 -20.12 -16.74 8.99
C GLN A 25 -18.86 -16.70 8.11
N ALA A 26 -18.39 -15.51 7.74
CA ALA A 26 -17.15 -15.33 6.99
C ALA A 26 -15.94 -15.93 7.71
N THR A 27 -15.86 -15.73 9.04
CA THR A 27 -14.79 -16.31 9.86
C THR A 27 -14.84 -17.84 9.83
N LYS A 28 -16.02 -18.44 10.01
CA LYS A 28 -16.21 -19.90 9.94
C LYS A 28 -15.88 -20.45 8.54
N GLU A 29 -16.23 -19.73 7.49
CA GLU A 29 -15.87 -20.09 6.11
C GLU A 29 -14.34 -20.11 5.93
N ILE A 30 -13.62 -19.09 6.43
CA ILE A 30 -12.16 -19.03 6.34
C ILE A 30 -11.53 -20.21 7.09
N ILE A 31 -11.95 -20.46 8.32
CA ILE A 31 -11.40 -21.54 9.17
C ILE A 31 -11.56 -22.91 8.49
N ASN A 32 -12.69 -23.13 7.82
CA ASN A 32 -13.01 -24.41 7.17
C ASN A 32 -12.43 -24.55 5.75
N ARG A 33 -11.70 -23.55 5.22
CA ARG A 33 -11.11 -23.67 3.88
C ARG A 33 -9.99 -24.71 3.86
N PRO A 34 -9.94 -25.60 2.86
CA PRO A 34 -8.81 -26.50 2.69
C PRO A 34 -7.49 -25.74 2.58
N GLY A 35 -6.50 -26.14 3.37
CA GLY A 35 -5.18 -25.48 3.39
C GLY A 35 -5.12 -24.20 4.24
N HIS A 36 -6.20 -23.78 4.88
CA HIS A 36 -6.14 -22.75 5.90
C HIS A 36 -5.64 -23.39 7.19
N ALA A 37 -4.42 -23.09 7.57
CA ALA A 37 -3.80 -23.65 8.77
C ALA A 37 -3.29 -22.60 9.74
N ASP A 38 -3.36 -21.31 9.38
CA ASP A 38 -2.60 -20.29 10.10
C ASP A 38 -3.49 -19.33 10.90
N PHE A 39 -3.35 -19.43 12.21
CA PHE A 39 -3.80 -18.47 13.19
C PHE A 39 -2.60 -17.69 13.74
N PRO A 40 -2.74 -16.43 14.15
CA PRO A 40 -3.90 -15.55 13.95
C PRO A 40 -4.02 -15.03 12.51
N PHE A 41 -5.19 -14.47 12.17
CA PHE A 41 -5.38 -13.78 10.90
C PHE A 41 -6.26 -12.53 11.07
N PHE A 42 -6.11 -11.57 10.15
CA PHE A 42 -6.97 -10.39 10.10
C PHE A 42 -8.16 -10.63 9.17
N LEU A 43 -9.33 -10.14 9.60
CA LEU A 43 -10.53 -10.02 8.77
C LEU A 43 -10.96 -8.55 8.73
N PHE A 44 -10.93 -7.94 7.55
CA PHE A 44 -11.36 -6.57 7.32
C PHE A 44 -12.73 -6.51 6.65
N ASP A 45 -13.67 -5.82 7.28
CA ASP A 45 -15.02 -5.57 6.76
C ASP A 45 -15.02 -4.30 5.90
N ALA A 46 -14.75 -4.47 4.61
CA ALA A 46 -14.70 -3.37 3.66
C ALA A 46 -16.07 -2.76 3.40
N ASP A 47 -17.14 -3.55 3.45
CA ASP A 47 -18.52 -3.04 3.25
C ASP A 47 -18.91 -2.07 4.37
N SER A 48 -18.67 -2.43 5.63
CA SER A 48 -18.94 -1.55 6.78
C SER A 48 -18.11 -0.28 6.73
N ALA A 49 -16.81 -0.38 6.41
CA ALA A 49 -15.93 0.77 6.26
C ALA A 49 -16.40 1.69 5.13
N LEU A 50 -16.82 1.14 3.99
CA LEU A 50 -17.30 1.91 2.85
C LEU A 50 -18.62 2.65 3.15
N VAL A 51 -19.51 2.05 3.93
CA VAL A 51 -20.74 2.71 4.40
C VAL A 51 -20.40 3.96 5.22
N LYS A 52 -19.43 3.87 6.14
CA LYS A 52 -18.99 5.02 6.95
C LYS A 52 -18.39 6.13 6.07
N VAL A 53 -17.56 5.75 5.10
CA VAL A 53 -17.00 6.69 4.13
C VAL A 53 -18.11 7.45 3.40
N LYS A 54 -19.09 6.74 2.85
CA LYS A 54 -20.23 7.35 2.14
C LYS A 54 -21.06 8.26 3.04
N THR A 55 -21.33 7.82 4.26
CA THR A 55 -22.04 8.63 5.27
C THR A 55 -21.30 9.93 5.54
N LEU A 56 -19.99 9.88 5.73
CA LEU A 56 -19.17 11.08 5.95
C LEU A 56 -19.14 12.02 4.75
N ILE A 57 -19.04 11.47 3.52
CA ILE A 57 -19.13 12.28 2.29
C ILE A 57 -20.46 13.01 2.23
N LEU A 58 -21.57 12.33 2.54
CA LEU A 58 -22.89 12.96 2.54
C LEU A 58 -23.01 14.03 3.63
N ALA A 59 -22.54 13.73 4.85
CA ALA A 59 -22.53 14.70 5.95
C ALA A 59 -21.70 15.95 5.62
N SER A 60 -20.51 15.77 5.03
CA SER A 60 -19.63 16.90 4.68
C SER A 60 -20.27 17.85 3.66
N LYS A 61 -21.00 17.30 2.69
CA LYS A 61 -21.69 18.08 1.65
C LYS A 61 -22.88 18.90 2.18
N LYS A 62 -23.40 18.58 3.36
CA LYS A 62 -24.43 19.41 4.01
C LYS A 62 -23.88 20.74 4.51
N HIS A 63 -22.63 20.76 4.92
CA HIS A 63 -21.99 21.91 5.56
C HIS A 63 -21.11 22.73 4.60
N PHE A 64 -20.49 22.10 3.60
CA PHE A 64 -19.54 22.73 2.71
C PHE A 64 -19.89 22.51 1.25
N ALA A 65 -19.91 23.57 0.46
CA ALA A 65 -20.15 23.49 -0.97
C ALA A 65 -18.97 22.84 -1.71
N ASN A 66 -17.75 23.05 -1.23
CA ASN A 66 -16.51 22.53 -1.84
C ASN A 66 -15.69 21.78 -0.77
N VAL A 67 -15.97 20.50 -0.62
CA VAL A 67 -15.31 19.65 0.38
C VAL A 67 -14.77 18.37 -0.26
N ASN A 68 -13.62 17.94 0.22
CA ASN A 68 -13.05 16.63 -0.10
C ASN A 68 -12.62 15.93 1.20
N ILE A 69 -12.84 14.63 1.27
CA ILE A 69 -12.35 13.80 2.37
C ILE A 69 -11.02 13.20 1.95
N ALA A 70 -10.03 13.31 2.82
CA ALA A 70 -8.72 12.70 2.63
C ALA A 70 -8.52 11.51 3.57
N VAL A 71 -7.82 10.50 3.11
CA VAL A 71 -7.43 9.32 3.90
C VAL A 71 -5.91 9.18 3.88
N SER A 72 -5.32 8.65 4.94
CA SER A 72 -3.90 8.33 4.94
C SER A 72 -3.67 6.92 4.41
N LEU A 73 -2.76 6.78 3.46
CA LEU A 73 -2.33 5.46 3.01
C LEU A 73 -1.63 4.68 4.13
N GLN A 74 -1.01 5.39 5.09
CA GLN A 74 -0.43 4.76 6.28
C GLN A 74 -1.49 4.12 7.19
N SER A 75 -2.72 4.67 7.20
CA SER A 75 -3.82 4.12 7.98
C SER A 75 -4.53 2.98 7.28
N CYS A 76 -4.43 2.89 5.96
CA CYS A 76 -5.07 1.84 5.17
C CYS A 76 -4.37 1.67 3.84
N SER A 77 -3.54 0.65 3.70
CA SER A 77 -2.83 0.31 2.46
C SER A 77 -3.38 -0.94 1.74
N LEU A 78 -4.53 -1.48 2.19
CA LEU A 78 -5.18 -2.57 1.48
C LEU A 78 -5.58 -2.13 0.08
N GLY A 79 -4.91 -2.65 -0.95
CA GLY A 79 -5.07 -2.21 -2.33
C GLY A 79 -6.52 -2.24 -2.82
N ILE A 80 -7.26 -3.32 -2.49
CA ILE A 80 -8.68 -3.43 -2.85
C ILE A 80 -9.54 -2.32 -2.23
N PHE A 81 -9.28 -1.97 -0.96
CA PHE A 81 -10.03 -0.90 -0.29
C PHE A 81 -9.59 0.48 -0.77
N CYS A 82 -8.29 0.70 -0.98
CA CYS A 82 -7.77 1.94 -1.58
C CYS A 82 -8.40 2.23 -2.94
N LYS A 83 -8.57 1.21 -3.79
CA LYS A 83 -9.26 1.35 -5.08
C LYS A 83 -10.71 1.81 -4.89
N LEU A 84 -11.45 1.22 -3.96
CA LEU A 84 -12.82 1.65 -3.63
C LEU A 84 -12.87 3.09 -3.13
N LEU A 85 -11.90 3.51 -2.30
CA LEU A 85 -11.81 4.90 -1.83
C LEU A 85 -11.52 5.89 -2.98
N ALA A 86 -10.68 5.51 -3.94
CA ALA A 86 -10.42 6.30 -5.14
C ALA A 86 -11.67 6.45 -6.03
N GLU A 87 -12.43 5.36 -6.20
CA GLU A 87 -13.72 5.34 -6.93
C GLU A 87 -14.78 6.22 -6.26
N GLU A 88 -14.82 6.26 -4.92
CA GLU A 88 -15.71 7.17 -4.16
C GLU A 88 -15.25 8.64 -4.19
N GLY A 89 -14.13 8.93 -4.83
CA GLY A 89 -13.66 10.29 -5.07
C GLY A 89 -12.86 10.92 -3.93
N LEU A 90 -12.33 10.13 -2.99
CA LEU A 90 -11.50 10.63 -1.91
C LEU A 90 -10.14 11.11 -2.39
N SER A 91 -9.51 11.97 -1.59
CA SER A 91 -8.08 12.27 -1.68
C SER A 91 -7.27 11.30 -0.82
N VAL A 92 -6.02 11.09 -1.17
CA VAL A 92 -5.11 10.23 -0.41
C VAL A 92 -3.85 10.98 0.00
N GLU A 93 -3.48 10.86 1.26
CA GLU A 93 -2.23 11.34 1.80
C GLU A 93 -1.18 10.24 1.76
N VAL A 94 0.00 10.57 1.24
CA VAL A 94 1.14 9.68 1.07
C VAL A 94 2.39 10.27 1.72
N CYS A 95 3.27 9.42 2.23
CA CYS A 95 4.46 9.86 3.00
C CYS A 95 5.79 9.67 2.26
N SER A 96 5.80 9.03 1.11
CA SER A 96 7.02 8.70 0.37
C SER A 96 6.75 8.52 -1.12
N ALA A 97 7.82 8.46 -1.92
CA ALA A 97 7.75 8.14 -3.34
C ALA A 97 7.06 6.79 -3.59
N GLY A 98 7.40 5.75 -2.81
CA GLY A 98 6.76 4.44 -2.91
C GLY A 98 5.26 4.50 -2.61
N ALA A 99 4.84 5.21 -1.55
CA ALA A 99 3.44 5.40 -1.23
C ALA A 99 2.69 6.21 -2.30
N LEU A 100 3.36 7.20 -2.92
CA LEU A 100 2.81 7.98 -4.02
C LEU A 100 2.57 7.12 -5.26
N GLN A 101 3.53 6.28 -5.61
CA GLN A 101 3.38 5.31 -6.69
C GLN A 101 2.19 4.37 -6.39
N LEU A 102 2.09 3.79 -5.19
CA LEU A 102 0.97 2.94 -4.77
C LEU A 102 -0.37 3.65 -4.97
N ALA A 103 -0.51 4.86 -4.47
CA ALA A 103 -1.72 5.64 -4.66
C ALA A 103 -2.09 5.80 -6.14
N SER A 104 -1.11 6.09 -7.00
CA SER A 104 -1.32 6.18 -8.46
C SER A 104 -1.79 4.83 -9.05
N ALA A 105 -1.17 3.72 -8.63
CA ALA A 105 -1.55 2.37 -9.10
C ALA A 105 -2.95 1.95 -8.64
N MET A 106 -3.41 2.45 -7.48
CA MET A 106 -4.76 2.21 -6.95
C MET A 106 -5.83 3.10 -7.61
N GLY A 107 -5.46 3.96 -8.56
CA GLY A 107 -6.40 4.77 -9.34
C GLY A 107 -6.70 6.16 -8.75
N PHE A 108 -5.96 6.61 -7.74
CA PHE A 108 -6.09 7.99 -7.29
C PHE A 108 -5.51 8.94 -8.36
N PRO A 109 -6.28 9.91 -8.85
CA PRO A 109 -5.76 10.91 -9.78
C PRO A 109 -4.78 11.85 -9.07
N ASN A 110 -3.81 12.38 -9.80
CA ASN A 110 -2.71 13.16 -9.23
C ASN A 110 -3.16 14.39 -8.45
N ASP A 111 -4.25 15.02 -8.84
CA ASP A 111 -4.85 16.18 -8.14
C ASP A 111 -5.53 15.84 -6.82
N ARG A 112 -5.67 14.54 -6.51
CA ARG A 112 -6.18 14.02 -5.24
C ARG A 112 -5.12 13.32 -4.41
N ILE A 113 -3.86 13.30 -4.85
CA ILE A 113 -2.75 12.77 -4.07
C ILE A 113 -2.03 13.93 -3.37
N ILE A 114 -1.76 13.75 -2.09
CA ILE A 114 -1.14 14.75 -1.21
C ILE A 114 0.12 14.16 -0.60
N LEU A 115 1.28 14.69 -0.95
CA LEU A 115 2.54 14.29 -0.30
C LEU A 115 2.71 15.03 1.01
N LYS A 116 2.67 14.29 2.11
CA LYS A 116 2.86 14.79 3.47
C LYS A 116 3.76 13.87 4.28
N ASN A 117 4.90 14.40 4.69
CA ASN A 117 5.84 13.77 5.61
C ASN A 117 6.67 14.89 6.25
N PRO A 118 7.04 14.83 7.55
CA PRO A 118 7.94 15.81 8.16
C PRO A 118 9.30 15.87 7.47
N CYS A 119 9.82 14.77 6.98
CA CYS A 119 11.11 14.67 6.30
C CYS A 119 10.94 14.04 4.92
N LYS A 120 10.97 14.86 3.88
CA LYS A 120 10.91 14.42 2.47
C LYS A 120 12.30 14.46 1.87
N ASN A 121 12.73 13.37 1.29
CA ASN A 121 14.01 13.30 0.55
C ASN A 121 13.85 13.86 -0.88
N THR A 122 14.95 13.93 -1.61
CA THR A 122 14.96 14.47 -2.99
C THR A 122 14.14 13.61 -3.95
N GLU A 123 14.10 12.29 -3.77
CA GLU A 123 13.28 11.38 -4.57
C GLU A 123 11.80 11.64 -4.38
N ASP A 124 11.35 11.76 -3.12
CA ASP A 124 9.96 12.06 -2.78
C ASP A 124 9.49 13.37 -3.44
N LEU A 125 10.30 14.43 -3.32
CA LEU A 125 9.99 15.75 -3.89
C LEU A 125 10.03 15.72 -5.42
N SER A 126 11.01 15.04 -6.02
CA SER A 126 11.16 14.97 -7.46
C SER A 126 10.00 14.24 -8.14
N LEU A 127 9.58 13.11 -7.57
CA LEU A 127 8.44 12.35 -8.07
C LEU A 127 7.12 13.11 -7.87
N ALA A 128 6.96 13.80 -6.73
CA ALA A 128 5.79 14.63 -6.46
C ALA A 128 5.64 15.78 -7.48
N LEU A 129 6.74 16.44 -7.82
CA LEU A 129 6.76 17.46 -8.87
C LEU A 129 6.47 16.86 -10.26
N GLU A 130 7.05 15.71 -10.58
CA GLU A 130 6.82 15.03 -11.85
C GLU A 130 5.34 14.71 -12.05
N LYS A 131 4.71 14.15 -11.04
CA LYS A 131 3.27 13.84 -11.05
C LYS A 131 2.36 15.04 -10.76
N SER A 132 2.94 16.20 -10.42
CA SER A 132 2.19 17.43 -10.09
C SER A 132 1.17 17.22 -8.96
N VAL A 133 1.52 16.44 -7.96
CA VAL A 133 0.68 16.22 -6.77
C VAL A 133 0.81 17.39 -5.78
N LEU A 134 -0.15 17.54 -4.88
CA LEU A 134 -0.09 18.56 -3.83
C LEU A 134 0.99 18.21 -2.80
N ILE A 135 1.87 19.17 -2.49
CA ILE A 135 2.93 18.98 -1.50
C ILE A 135 2.66 19.87 -0.29
N HIS A 136 2.59 19.25 0.90
CA HIS A 136 2.55 19.96 2.18
C HIS A 136 3.96 20.25 2.66
N VAL A 137 4.31 21.53 2.70
CA VAL A 137 5.63 22.02 3.11
C VAL A 137 5.64 22.24 4.62
N ASN A 138 6.64 21.70 5.32
CA ASN A 138 6.76 21.74 6.77
C ASN A 138 7.85 22.69 7.28
N SER A 139 8.75 23.17 6.42
CA SER A 139 9.85 24.06 6.81
C SER A 139 10.29 24.98 5.68
N VAL A 140 10.93 26.09 6.06
CA VAL A 140 11.52 27.04 5.11
C VAL A 140 12.58 26.37 4.23
N ASN A 141 13.38 25.48 4.81
CA ASN A 141 14.43 24.78 4.08
C ASN A 141 13.85 23.82 3.03
N GLU A 142 12.77 23.12 3.36
CA GLU A 142 12.05 22.28 2.40
C GLU A 142 11.50 23.10 1.23
N LEU A 143 10.91 24.28 1.51
CA LEU A 143 10.42 25.17 0.46
C LEU A 143 11.56 25.66 -0.46
N ARG A 144 12.72 25.99 0.11
CA ARG A 144 13.91 26.37 -0.68
C ARG A 144 14.41 25.23 -1.57
N GLN A 145 14.45 24.01 -1.04
CA GLN A 145 14.82 22.82 -1.80
C GLN A 145 13.81 22.57 -2.93
N LEU A 146 12.52 22.60 -2.61
CA LEU A 146 11.45 22.41 -3.57
C LEU A 146 11.49 23.44 -4.71
N ASN A 147 11.76 24.71 -4.38
CA ASN A 147 11.89 25.78 -5.37
C ASN A 147 13.06 25.52 -6.36
N ARG A 148 14.19 25.02 -5.86
CA ARG A 148 15.34 24.62 -6.71
C ARG A 148 14.98 23.46 -7.63
N LEU A 149 14.31 22.42 -7.10
CA LEU A 149 13.90 21.26 -7.90
C LEU A 149 12.85 21.65 -8.96
N ALA A 150 11.89 22.52 -8.60
CA ALA A 150 10.85 23.01 -9.50
C ALA A 150 11.43 23.85 -10.65
N ALA A 151 12.46 24.65 -10.38
CA ALA A 151 13.16 25.46 -11.39
C ALA A 151 13.74 24.58 -12.52
N ASN A 152 14.29 23.42 -12.19
CA ASN A 152 14.85 22.48 -13.16
C ASN A 152 13.79 21.83 -14.07
N LYS A 153 12.51 21.88 -13.66
CA LYS A 153 11.40 21.26 -14.43
C LYS A 153 10.64 22.27 -15.31
N GLY A 154 10.91 23.56 -15.20
CA GLY A 154 10.33 24.61 -16.05
C GLY A 154 8.83 24.82 -15.92
N LYS A 155 8.20 24.30 -14.84
CA LYS A 155 6.77 24.42 -14.55
C LYS A 155 6.54 25.13 -13.22
N CYS A 156 5.29 25.60 -13.00
CA CYS A 156 4.88 26.21 -11.76
C CYS A 156 3.98 25.24 -10.97
N TYR A 157 4.27 25.06 -9.68
CA TYR A 157 3.62 24.06 -8.82
C TYR A 157 2.96 24.71 -7.61
N GLY A 158 1.75 24.24 -7.28
CA GLY A 158 1.04 24.66 -6.08
C GLY A 158 1.49 23.91 -4.84
N VAL A 159 1.79 24.64 -3.77
CA VAL A 159 2.18 24.07 -2.48
C VAL A 159 1.20 24.47 -1.40
N SER A 160 1.04 23.63 -0.38
CA SER A 160 0.30 23.92 0.85
C SER A 160 1.28 24.07 2.00
N ILE A 161 1.10 25.08 2.82
CA ILE A 161 1.97 25.32 3.96
C ILE A 161 1.35 24.71 5.21
N LYS A 162 2.07 23.78 5.85
CA LYS A 162 1.68 23.23 7.13
C LYS A 162 2.01 24.24 8.23
N LEU A 163 0.98 24.62 8.97
CA LEU A 163 1.11 25.58 10.07
C LEU A 163 1.52 24.87 11.36
N SER A 164 2.39 25.51 12.13
CA SER A 164 2.81 25.03 13.45
C SER A 164 1.71 25.29 14.47
N TYR A 165 1.52 24.38 15.38
CA TYR A 165 0.59 24.52 16.49
C TYR A 165 1.31 24.30 17.82
N LEU A 166 1.16 25.25 18.75
CA LEU A 166 1.63 25.11 20.12
C LEU A 166 0.42 24.78 21.01
N TYR A 167 0.50 23.67 21.73
CA TYR A 167 -0.53 23.35 22.73
C TYR A 167 -0.56 24.41 23.84
N ARG A 168 -1.75 24.69 24.38
CA ARG A 168 -1.94 25.72 25.43
C ARG A 168 -1.15 25.45 26.71
N ASP A 169 -0.76 24.19 26.97
CA ASP A 169 0.10 23.82 28.09
C ASP A 169 1.58 24.21 27.87
N GLY A 170 1.94 24.67 26.68
CA GLY A 170 3.30 25.07 26.31
C GLY A 170 4.32 23.94 26.22
N THR A 171 3.89 22.69 26.45
CA THR A 171 4.80 21.53 26.54
C THR A 171 5.05 20.84 25.20
N HIS A 172 4.14 20.99 24.25
CA HIS A 172 4.21 20.30 22.95
C HIS A 172 3.93 21.28 21.81
N PHE A 173 4.67 21.13 20.71
CA PHE A 173 4.40 21.86 19.47
C PHE A 173 4.33 20.87 18.29
N GLN A 174 3.50 21.20 17.31
CA GLN A 174 3.45 20.47 16.05
C GLN A 174 4.44 21.07 15.06
N LEU A 175 5.20 20.20 14.38
CA LEU A 175 6.08 20.62 13.29
C LEU A 175 5.27 21.35 12.20
N GLY A 176 5.79 22.48 11.76
CA GLY A 176 5.17 23.33 10.76
C GLY A 176 5.80 24.72 10.77
N ILE A 177 5.19 25.63 10.05
CA ILE A 177 5.62 27.02 9.89
C ILE A 177 4.82 27.89 10.87
N THR A 178 5.49 28.72 11.68
CA THR A 178 4.81 29.71 12.54
C THR A 178 4.33 30.91 11.72
N LYS A 179 3.46 31.74 12.28
CA LYS A 179 2.98 32.98 11.64
C LYS A 179 4.15 33.90 11.29
N GLU A 180 5.10 34.06 12.22
CA GLU A 180 6.29 34.90 12.08
C GLU A 180 7.23 34.37 10.98
N GLU A 181 7.48 33.05 10.95
CA GLU A 181 8.28 32.42 9.89
C GLU A 181 7.61 32.52 8.51
N TYR A 182 6.28 32.41 8.47
CA TYR A 182 5.55 32.59 7.21
C TYR A 182 5.75 34.00 6.65
N ILE A 183 5.55 35.01 7.46
CA ILE A 183 5.67 36.42 7.04
C ILE A 183 7.12 36.76 6.68
N ARG A 184 8.08 36.32 7.51
CA ARG A 184 9.50 36.67 7.34
C ARG A 184 10.16 35.93 6.19
N ASP A 185 9.88 34.63 6.01
CA ASP A 185 10.66 33.76 5.13
C ASP A 185 9.84 33.17 3.97
N ILE A 186 8.62 32.66 4.23
CA ILE A 186 7.82 31.94 3.24
C ILE A 186 7.18 32.89 2.23
N LEU A 187 6.52 33.91 2.70
CA LEU A 187 5.81 34.89 1.85
C LEU A 187 6.76 35.58 0.86
N PRO A 188 7.95 36.09 1.27
CA PRO A 188 8.91 36.69 0.34
C PRO A 188 9.50 35.67 -0.65
N LEU A 189 9.64 34.40 -0.24
CA LEU A 189 10.15 33.35 -1.14
C LEU A 189 9.10 33.02 -2.20
N LEU A 190 7.85 32.82 -1.82
CA LEU A 190 6.76 32.52 -2.76
C LEU A 190 6.50 33.68 -3.71
N SER A 191 6.52 34.95 -3.22
CA SER A 191 6.29 36.13 -4.06
C SER A 191 7.37 36.34 -5.13
N LYS A 192 8.61 35.91 -4.85
CA LYS A 192 9.75 35.97 -5.79
C LYS A 192 9.87 34.73 -6.68
N SER A 193 9.21 33.62 -6.30
CA SER A 193 9.31 32.37 -7.05
C SER A 193 8.52 32.43 -8.35
N LYS A 194 9.16 31.99 -9.44
CA LYS A 194 8.50 31.74 -10.73
C LYS A 194 7.99 30.30 -10.86
N HIS A 195 8.30 29.43 -9.90
CA HIS A 195 8.10 28.00 -9.98
C HIS A 195 7.19 27.43 -8.89
N LEU A 196 6.91 28.21 -7.84
CA LEU A 196 6.01 27.81 -6.76
C LEU A 196 4.99 28.91 -6.47
N TYR A 197 3.77 28.50 -6.15
CA TYR A 197 2.72 29.39 -5.67
C TYR A 197 1.96 28.75 -4.50
N LEU A 198 1.41 29.59 -3.62
CA LEU A 198 0.57 29.15 -2.51
C LEU A 198 -0.76 28.62 -3.04
N LYS A 199 -1.11 27.38 -2.67
CA LYS A 199 -2.40 26.77 -2.97
C LYS A 199 -3.31 26.69 -1.76
N GLY A 200 -2.76 26.77 -0.53
CA GLY A 200 -3.53 26.76 0.70
C GLY A 200 -2.70 26.45 1.94
N PHE A 201 -3.41 26.17 3.01
CA PHE A 201 -2.80 25.88 4.30
C PHE A 201 -3.25 24.54 4.86
N HIS A 202 -2.38 23.91 5.66
CA HIS A 202 -2.66 22.71 6.41
C HIS A 202 -2.60 23.01 7.89
N LEU A 203 -3.70 22.76 8.57
CA LEU A 203 -3.86 22.92 10.01
C LEU A 203 -4.13 21.58 10.67
N TYR A 204 -3.30 21.22 11.64
CA TYR A 204 -3.48 20.06 12.49
C TYR A 204 -4.12 20.49 13.80
N LEU A 205 -5.26 19.90 14.15
CA LEU A 205 -6.05 20.32 15.32
C LEU A 205 -5.71 19.55 16.62
N GLY A 206 -4.75 18.63 16.55
CA GLY A 206 -4.31 17.84 17.70
C GLY A 206 -4.80 16.39 17.69
N SER A 207 -4.18 15.57 18.56
CA SER A 207 -4.48 14.13 18.69
C SER A 207 -5.36 13.79 19.90
N ASN A 208 -5.50 14.71 20.86
CA ASN A 208 -6.28 14.51 22.09
C ASN A 208 -7.41 15.54 22.14
N LEU A 209 -8.33 15.47 21.17
CA LEU A 209 -9.51 16.32 21.20
C LEU A 209 -10.52 15.78 22.22
N GLU A 210 -10.23 15.98 23.49
CA GLU A 210 -11.17 15.69 24.56
C GLU A 210 -12.43 16.58 24.48
N LYS A 211 -12.38 17.68 23.69
CA LYS A 211 -13.50 18.62 23.57
C LYS A 211 -13.56 19.23 22.16
N LEU A 212 -14.76 19.29 21.58
CA LEU A 212 -15.07 20.07 20.36
C LEU A 212 -14.68 21.55 20.50
N LEU A 213 -14.64 22.08 21.72
CA LEU A 213 -14.18 23.42 22.05
C LEU A 213 -12.73 23.68 21.60
N THR A 214 -11.85 22.68 21.70
CA THR A 214 -10.45 22.81 21.26
C THR A 214 -10.33 23.06 19.75
N ILE A 215 -11.22 22.47 18.95
CA ILE A 215 -11.29 22.68 17.49
C ILE A 215 -11.63 24.14 17.20
N SER A 216 -12.71 24.63 17.85
CA SER A 216 -13.19 25.98 17.65
C SER A 216 -12.15 27.02 18.10
N ASP A 217 -11.53 26.80 19.23
CA ASP A 217 -10.50 27.69 19.77
C ASP A 217 -9.27 27.76 18.85
N THR A 218 -8.75 26.59 18.44
CA THR A 218 -7.58 26.53 17.55
C THR A 218 -7.87 27.18 16.20
N LEU A 219 -9.05 26.90 15.64
CA LEU A 219 -9.42 27.50 14.36
C LEU A 219 -9.63 29.01 14.47
N ASN A 220 -10.24 29.50 15.55
CA ASN A 220 -10.40 30.94 15.82
C ASN A 220 -9.04 31.65 15.95
N ASP A 221 -8.05 31.04 16.59
CA ASP A 221 -6.71 31.62 16.74
C ASP A 221 -5.98 31.79 15.38
N TRP A 222 -6.24 30.87 14.43
CA TRP A 222 -5.63 30.93 13.11
C TRP A 222 -6.43 31.70 12.08
N LEU A 223 -7.72 31.88 12.28
CA LEU A 223 -8.63 32.38 11.27
C LEU A 223 -8.28 33.78 10.74
N PRO A 224 -7.86 34.78 11.58
CA PRO A 224 -7.42 36.07 11.07
C PRO A 224 -6.25 35.97 10.10
N PHE A 225 -5.25 35.14 10.43
CA PHE A 225 -4.11 34.86 9.55
C PHE A 225 -4.55 34.15 8.24
N LEU A 226 -5.43 33.16 8.35
CA LEU A 226 -5.93 32.44 7.18
C LEU A 226 -6.72 33.35 6.23
N ILE A 227 -7.52 34.27 6.76
CA ILE A 227 -8.30 35.23 5.96
C ILE A 227 -7.35 36.18 5.21
N GLU A 228 -6.28 36.63 5.86
CA GLU A 228 -5.31 37.57 5.28
C GLU A 228 -4.48 36.93 4.15
N TYR A 229 -4.03 35.68 4.35
CA TYR A 229 -3.04 35.04 3.45
C TYR A 229 -3.59 33.92 2.54
N MET A 230 -4.85 33.49 2.71
CA MET A 230 -5.44 32.45 1.87
C MET A 230 -5.67 32.96 0.44
N PRO A 231 -5.15 32.26 -0.59
CA PRO A 231 -5.42 32.65 -1.96
C PRO A 231 -6.92 32.53 -2.31
N PRO A 232 -7.43 33.28 -3.29
CA PRO A 232 -8.87 33.34 -3.63
C PRO A 232 -9.52 31.98 -3.87
N SER A 233 -8.83 31.04 -4.50
CA SER A 233 -9.26 29.66 -4.72
C SER A 233 -8.49 28.67 -3.83
N GLY A 234 -8.10 29.12 -2.66
CA GLY A 234 -7.28 28.35 -1.74
C GLY A 234 -8.02 27.21 -1.06
N HIS A 235 -7.25 26.27 -0.55
CA HIS A 235 -7.80 25.20 0.26
C HIS A 235 -7.30 25.26 1.70
N LEU A 236 -8.18 24.89 2.60
CA LEU A 236 -7.87 24.63 4.00
C LEU A 236 -7.89 23.12 4.24
N TYR A 237 -6.71 22.55 4.48
CA TYR A 237 -6.59 21.15 4.87
C TYR A 237 -6.65 21.07 6.39
N ILE A 238 -7.65 20.37 6.89
CA ILE A 238 -7.84 20.15 8.33
C ILE A 238 -7.64 18.67 8.64
N GLU A 239 -6.67 18.42 9.50
CA GLU A 239 -6.36 17.10 10.02
C GLU A 239 -6.62 17.07 11.52
N SER A 240 -7.20 15.97 11.98
CA SER A 240 -7.33 15.67 13.40
C SER A 240 -7.18 14.18 13.61
N ASP A 241 -6.38 13.81 14.61
CA ASP A 241 -6.36 12.44 15.10
C ASP A 241 -7.49 12.28 16.11
N PHE A 242 -8.64 11.87 15.63
CA PHE A 242 -9.64 11.28 16.51
C PHE A 242 -9.05 9.99 17.05
N LEU A 243 -8.38 10.13 18.17
CA LEU A 243 -7.90 8.96 18.84
C LEU A 243 -9.10 8.12 19.28
N ALA A 244 -8.94 6.89 19.07
CA ALA A 244 -9.53 5.74 19.68
C ALA A 244 -9.74 5.81 21.22
N HIS A 245 -9.74 6.97 21.81
CA HIS A 245 -10.16 7.20 23.20
C HIS A 245 -11.67 7.02 23.40
N CYS A 246 -12.40 6.74 22.34
CA CYS A 246 -13.81 6.31 22.42
C CYS A 246 -14.02 5.04 23.23
N ILE A 247 -12.97 4.43 23.73
CA ILE A 247 -13.07 3.21 24.55
C ILE A 247 -12.81 3.48 26.03
N SER A 248 -12.16 4.59 26.40
CA SER A 248 -11.72 4.82 27.79
C SER A 248 -12.59 5.77 28.61
N SER A 249 -13.49 6.54 28.03
CA SER A 249 -14.41 7.38 28.79
C SER A 249 -15.86 7.11 28.40
N VAL A 250 -16.55 6.51 29.34
CA VAL A 250 -17.94 6.06 29.27
C VAL A 250 -18.94 7.20 29.12
N SER A 251 -18.51 8.44 29.27
CA SER A 251 -19.41 9.57 29.54
C SER A 251 -19.74 10.49 28.36
N GLU A 252 -19.06 10.39 27.19
CA GLU A 252 -19.36 11.32 26.09
C GLU A 252 -19.30 10.67 24.71
N PRO A 253 -20.40 10.06 24.22
CA PRO A 253 -20.47 9.46 22.88
C PRO A 253 -20.43 10.49 21.74
N GLU A 254 -20.56 11.79 22.03
CA GLU A 254 -20.63 12.85 21.01
C GLU A 254 -19.27 13.31 20.47
N ILE A 255 -18.18 13.05 21.19
CA ILE A 255 -16.85 13.64 20.89
C ILE A 255 -16.21 13.05 19.64
N CYS A 256 -16.61 11.86 19.23
CA CYS A 256 -16.00 11.12 18.11
C CYS A 256 -16.85 11.09 16.84
N ASN A 257 -17.80 12.00 16.71
CA ASN A 257 -18.63 12.10 15.51
C ASN A 257 -17.98 13.04 14.48
N PRO A 258 -17.48 12.54 13.34
CA PRO A 258 -16.90 13.37 12.28
C PRO A 258 -17.89 14.43 11.74
N GLU A 259 -19.20 14.18 11.79
CA GLU A 259 -20.24 15.14 11.41
C GLU A 259 -20.30 16.32 12.38
N ALA A 260 -20.24 16.05 13.70
CA ALA A 260 -20.21 17.10 14.71
C ALA A 260 -18.98 18.01 14.55
N MET A 261 -17.85 17.45 14.21
CA MET A 261 -16.63 18.20 13.90
C MET A 261 -16.78 19.08 12.66
N LEU A 262 -17.29 18.52 11.58
CA LEU A 262 -17.57 19.30 10.37
C LEU A 262 -18.55 20.45 10.66
N CYS A 263 -19.56 20.20 11.48
CA CYS A 263 -20.49 21.22 11.95
C CYS A 263 -19.77 22.30 12.77
N SER A 264 -18.88 21.92 13.69
CA SER A 264 -18.09 22.86 14.49
C SER A 264 -17.18 23.73 13.61
N ILE A 265 -16.45 23.13 12.67
CA ILE A 265 -15.62 23.86 11.69
C ILE A 265 -16.49 24.81 10.86
N HIS A 266 -17.62 24.33 10.35
CA HIS A 266 -18.54 25.17 9.58
C HIS A 266 -19.02 26.38 10.39
N ASN A 267 -19.44 26.16 11.64
CA ASN A 267 -19.96 27.23 12.51
C ASN A 267 -18.89 28.29 12.79
N VAL A 268 -17.65 27.88 13.06
CA VAL A 268 -16.55 28.84 13.27
C VAL A 268 -16.32 29.70 12.03
N LEU A 269 -16.23 29.07 10.84
CA LEU A 269 -16.03 29.81 9.59
C LEU A 269 -17.23 30.71 9.27
N ASN A 270 -18.44 30.20 9.42
CA ASN A 270 -19.67 30.92 9.12
C ASN A 270 -19.93 32.11 10.05
N ASN A 271 -19.54 32.01 11.34
CA ASN A 271 -19.67 33.08 12.31
C ASN A 271 -18.71 34.25 12.01
N HIS A 272 -17.56 33.99 11.41
CA HIS A 272 -16.64 35.03 10.96
C HIS A 272 -17.06 35.68 9.64
N ASP A 273 -17.35 34.89 8.64
CA ASP A 273 -17.88 35.32 7.33
C ASP A 273 -18.67 34.16 6.71
N PRO A 274 -20.00 34.35 6.49
CA PRO A 274 -20.86 33.35 5.90
C PRO A 274 -20.45 32.89 4.48
N ASN A 275 -19.52 33.60 3.86
CA ASN A 275 -18.99 33.21 2.54
C ASN A 275 -17.80 32.24 2.63
N LEU A 276 -17.08 32.17 3.77
CA LEU A 276 -15.90 31.31 3.91
C LEU A 276 -16.17 29.83 3.63
N PRO A 277 -17.25 29.21 4.15
CA PRO A 277 -17.58 27.81 3.85
C PRO A 277 -17.87 27.55 2.37
N LYS A 278 -18.22 28.58 1.60
CA LYS A 278 -18.49 28.49 0.16
C LYS A 278 -17.25 28.82 -0.68
N LYS A 279 -16.41 29.74 -0.20
CA LYS A 279 -15.25 30.29 -0.90
C LYS A 279 -14.03 29.35 -0.83
N TRP A 280 -13.76 28.76 0.33
CA TRP A 280 -12.61 27.90 0.52
C TRP A 280 -12.94 26.44 0.20
N LYS A 281 -11.99 25.74 -0.41
CA LYS A 281 -12.07 24.28 -0.52
C LYS A 281 -11.61 23.68 0.80
N LEU A 282 -12.48 22.96 1.49
CA LEU A 282 -12.11 22.19 2.66
C LEU A 282 -11.59 20.82 2.23
N ILE A 283 -10.40 20.44 2.71
CA ILE A 283 -9.92 19.05 2.64
C ILE A 283 -9.89 18.55 4.09
N PHE A 284 -10.77 17.61 4.40
CA PHE A 284 -10.94 17.10 5.75
C PHE A 284 -10.38 15.69 5.89
N LYS A 285 -9.47 15.48 6.85
CA LYS A 285 -8.88 14.17 7.14
C LYS A 285 -9.29 13.69 8.53
N PRO A 286 -10.25 12.76 8.61
CA PRO A 286 -10.78 12.26 9.87
C PRO A 286 -9.96 11.12 10.49
N ASN A 287 -8.79 10.80 9.94
CA ASN A 287 -7.89 9.72 10.35
C ASN A 287 -8.59 8.36 10.59
N TYR A 288 -8.53 7.83 11.80
CA TYR A 288 -8.89 6.43 12.09
C TYR A 288 -10.40 6.10 12.07
N CYS A 289 -11.28 7.08 12.15
CA CYS A 289 -12.72 6.82 12.30
C CYS A 289 -13.37 6.12 11.08
N LEU A 290 -12.77 6.20 9.90
CA LEU A 290 -13.32 5.55 8.70
C LEU A 290 -13.24 4.01 8.74
N SER A 291 -12.26 3.48 9.45
CA SER A 291 -12.05 2.02 9.57
C SER A 291 -12.28 1.48 10.98
N GLU A 292 -12.72 2.33 11.90
CA GLU A 292 -13.03 1.94 13.27
C GLU A 292 -14.04 0.80 13.29
N LYS A 293 -13.80 -0.22 14.12
CA LYS A 293 -14.67 -1.40 14.27
C LYS A 293 -14.89 -2.20 12.97
N SER A 294 -14.08 -1.97 11.93
CA SER A 294 -14.15 -2.73 10.67
C SER A 294 -13.03 -3.75 10.52
N CYS A 295 -12.11 -3.83 11.50
CA CYS A 295 -11.03 -4.81 11.51
C CYS A 295 -11.18 -5.75 12.69
N TYR A 296 -10.98 -7.03 12.45
CA TYR A 296 -11.05 -8.11 13.43
C TYR A 296 -9.76 -8.91 13.35
N VAL A 297 -9.30 -9.41 14.51
CA VAL A 297 -8.32 -10.49 14.56
C VAL A 297 -9.04 -11.75 15.00
N VAL A 298 -8.79 -12.83 14.31
CA VAL A 298 -9.26 -14.17 14.66
C VAL A 298 -8.10 -14.95 15.20
N GLU A 299 -8.30 -15.54 16.36
CA GLU A 299 -7.27 -16.27 17.08
C GLU A 299 -7.84 -17.58 17.63
N ARG A 300 -6.95 -18.47 18.02
CA ARG A 300 -7.24 -19.75 18.66
C ARG A 300 -6.59 -19.82 20.02
N ALA A 301 -7.31 -20.27 21.03
CA ALA A 301 -6.75 -20.56 22.34
C ALA A 301 -5.90 -21.83 22.30
N PHE A 302 -4.62 -21.74 22.68
CA PHE A 302 -3.70 -22.87 22.66
C PHE A 302 -3.56 -23.56 24.02
N GLY A 303 -3.91 -22.87 25.08
CA GLY A 303 -3.84 -23.36 26.45
C GLY A 303 -3.98 -22.23 27.44
N TYR A 304 -4.07 -22.57 28.71
CA TYR A 304 -4.09 -21.59 29.77
C TYR A 304 -3.37 -22.11 31.00
N GLU A 305 -2.83 -21.19 31.76
CA GLU A 305 -2.20 -21.44 33.04
C GLU A 305 -2.85 -20.58 34.13
N TYR A 306 -2.90 -21.10 35.36
CA TYR A 306 -3.30 -20.31 36.53
C TYR A 306 -2.07 -19.72 37.18
N ARG A 307 -1.99 -18.42 37.33
CA ARG A 307 -0.93 -17.69 38.01
C ARG A 307 -1.52 -16.59 38.89
N ASN A 308 -1.20 -16.62 40.17
CA ASN A 308 -1.65 -15.58 41.11
C ASN A 308 -3.16 -15.29 41.03
N ASP A 309 -3.98 -16.31 41.10
CA ASP A 309 -5.45 -16.26 41.04
C ASP A 309 -6.02 -15.72 39.72
N ALA A 310 -5.19 -15.60 38.69
CA ALA A 310 -5.62 -15.22 37.33
C ALA A 310 -5.39 -16.36 36.34
N GLN A 311 -6.36 -16.56 35.46
CA GLN A 311 -6.21 -17.44 34.32
C GLN A 311 -5.45 -16.71 33.22
N VAL A 312 -4.33 -17.25 32.77
CA VAL A 312 -3.50 -16.72 31.69
C VAL A 312 -3.69 -17.57 30.46
N MET A 313 -4.28 -17.01 29.42
CA MET A 313 -4.50 -17.70 28.16
C MET A 313 -3.28 -17.55 27.24
N GLN A 314 -2.85 -18.68 26.66
CA GLN A 314 -1.79 -18.69 25.67
C GLN A 314 -2.37 -18.50 24.27
N THR A 315 -1.83 -17.51 23.53
CA THR A 315 -2.20 -17.20 22.15
C THR A 315 -0.95 -16.96 21.30
N TYR A 316 -1.07 -17.04 19.99
CA TYR A 316 0.01 -16.65 19.07
C TYR A 316 0.15 -15.14 18.93
N LEU A 317 -0.90 -14.40 19.23
CA LEU A 317 -0.89 -12.96 19.08
C LEU A 317 0.00 -12.30 20.13
N SER A 318 0.96 -11.50 19.66
CA SER A 318 1.89 -10.73 20.49
C SER A 318 1.62 -9.25 20.40
N ILE A 319 1.82 -8.51 21.51
CA ILE A 319 1.87 -7.04 21.49
C ILE A 319 2.99 -6.54 20.56
N ASN A 320 4.04 -7.33 20.37
CA ASN A 320 5.11 -7.01 19.44
C ASN A 320 4.67 -7.14 17.97
N GLN A 321 3.67 -7.97 17.69
CA GLN A 321 3.04 -8.07 16.34
C GLN A 321 2.01 -6.98 16.10
N ILE A 322 1.30 -6.54 17.15
CA ILE A 322 0.31 -5.46 17.09
C ILE A 322 0.67 -4.39 18.15
N PRO A 323 1.62 -3.49 17.85
CA PRO A 323 2.26 -2.62 18.84
C PRO A 323 1.33 -1.69 19.61
N PHE A 324 0.16 -1.37 19.06
CA PHE A 324 -0.76 -0.39 19.64
C PHE A 324 -1.90 -1.01 20.45
N ILE A 325 -1.85 -2.33 20.64
CA ILE A 325 -2.93 -3.06 21.33
C ILE A 325 -2.98 -2.77 22.85
N HIS A 326 -1.85 -2.42 23.46
CA HIS A 326 -1.69 -2.35 24.93
C HIS A 326 -2.45 -1.21 25.62
N ASN A 327 -2.90 -0.21 24.88
CA ASN A 327 -3.64 0.95 25.41
C ASN A 327 -5.15 0.86 25.19
N ARG A 328 -5.67 -0.28 24.78
CA ARG A 328 -7.09 -0.45 24.43
C ARG A 328 -7.69 -1.65 25.13
N LEU A 329 -8.96 -1.53 25.47
CA LEU A 329 -9.75 -2.66 25.99
C LEU A 329 -10.22 -3.51 24.81
N TYR A 330 -9.77 -4.77 24.76
CA TYR A 330 -10.18 -5.74 23.76
C TYR A 330 -11.05 -6.78 24.43
N PHE A 331 -12.19 -7.07 23.80
CA PHE A 331 -13.09 -8.10 24.28
C PHE A 331 -13.04 -9.29 23.31
N PRO A 332 -12.42 -10.42 23.70
CA PRO A 332 -12.48 -11.63 22.93
C PRO A 332 -13.94 -12.16 22.94
N ILE A 333 -14.44 -12.47 21.77
CA ILE A 333 -15.78 -12.95 21.55
C ILE A 333 -15.69 -14.37 21.01
N LEU A 334 -16.32 -15.34 21.70
CA LEU A 334 -16.37 -16.72 21.26
C LEU A 334 -17.06 -16.83 19.90
N LEU A 335 -16.41 -17.53 18.97
CA LEU A 335 -16.96 -17.71 17.63
C LEU A 335 -18.19 -18.61 17.61
N ASP A 336 -18.22 -19.62 18.48
CA ASP A 336 -19.32 -20.59 18.53
C ASP A 336 -20.50 -20.14 19.38
N ASP A 337 -20.29 -19.24 20.34
CA ASP A 337 -21.35 -18.59 21.11
C ASP A 337 -21.09 -17.10 21.29
N PRO A 338 -21.29 -16.28 20.24
CA PRO A 338 -21.02 -14.84 20.28
C PRO A 338 -21.90 -14.05 21.27
N ASN A 339 -22.99 -14.64 21.74
CA ASN A 339 -23.93 -14.02 22.66
C ASN A 339 -23.82 -14.57 24.09
N LYS A 340 -22.85 -15.44 24.36
CA LYS A 340 -22.63 -15.99 25.70
C LYS A 340 -22.50 -14.86 26.70
N LYS A 341 -23.36 -14.87 27.72
CA LYS A 341 -23.28 -13.91 28.82
C LYS A 341 -22.23 -14.39 29.80
N MET A 342 -21.39 -13.46 30.28
CA MET A 342 -20.46 -13.75 31.36
C MET A 342 -21.24 -13.99 32.65
N SER A 343 -20.95 -15.07 33.34
CA SER A 343 -21.39 -15.26 34.74
C SER A 343 -20.53 -14.42 35.67
N GLN A 344 -21.02 -14.06 36.85
CA GLN A 344 -20.23 -13.30 37.83
C GLN A 344 -18.97 -14.05 38.29
N GLU A 345 -18.96 -15.38 38.17
CA GLU A 345 -17.80 -16.24 38.51
C GLU A 345 -16.78 -16.36 37.37
N GLU A 346 -17.17 -16.03 36.14
CA GLU A 346 -16.30 -16.03 34.94
C GLU A 346 -15.57 -14.70 34.69
N GLN A 347 -15.67 -13.73 35.58
CA GLN A 347 -14.87 -12.48 35.55
C GLN A 347 -13.41 -12.74 35.92
N LEU A 348 -12.88 -13.85 35.48
CA LEU A 348 -11.47 -14.17 35.58
C LEU A 348 -10.68 -13.28 34.60
N LEU A 349 -9.76 -12.54 35.17
CA LEU A 349 -8.85 -11.68 34.44
C LEU A 349 -7.96 -12.54 33.54
N THR A 350 -8.28 -12.60 32.27
CA THR A 350 -7.48 -13.35 31.30
C THR A 350 -6.37 -12.46 30.74
N ARG A 351 -5.13 -12.86 30.95
CA ARG A 351 -3.97 -12.24 30.30
C ARG A 351 -3.67 -12.99 29.03
N PHE A 352 -3.61 -12.26 27.91
CA PHE A 352 -3.04 -12.80 26.69
C PHE A 352 -1.53 -12.78 26.82
N ASN A 353 -0.91 -13.95 26.89
CA ASN A 353 0.53 -14.07 26.98
C ASN A 353 1.08 -14.61 25.67
N CYS A 354 2.00 -13.87 25.12
CA CYS A 354 2.79 -14.28 23.98
C CYS A 354 4.24 -14.37 24.42
N PHE A 355 5.00 -15.23 23.86
CA PHE A 355 6.41 -15.63 23.92
C PHE A 355 7.38 -14.91 24.90
N GLU A 356 7.05 -13.71 25.36
CA GLU A 356 7.79 -12.94 26.34
C GLU A 356 6.83 -12.40 27.41
N ASN A 357 7.33 -12.13 28.59
CA ASN A 357 6.59 -11.71 29.81
C ASN A 357 5.70 -10.44 29.67
N ASN A 358 5.41 -10.00 28.48
CA ASN A 358 4.60 -8.83 28.16
C ASN A 358 3.14 -9.22 27.92
N SER A 359 2.35 -9.23 28.98
CA SER A 359 0.91 -9.47 28.91
C SER A 359 0.17 -8.28 28.28
N LEU A 360 -0.84 -8.55 27.45
CA LEU A 360 -1.79 -7.55 26.91
C LEU A 360 -2.67 -6.86 28.00
N GLY A 361 -2.26 -6.94 29.25
CA GLY A 361 -3.06 -6.47 30.37
C GLY A 361 -4.13 -7.46 30.78
N LEU A 362 -4.75 -7.17 31.92
CA LEU A 362 -5.88 -7.95 32.44
C LEU A 362 -7.15 -7.48 31.71
N GLN A 363 -7.78 -8.38 30.97
CA GLN A 363 -9.06 -8.11 30.31
C GLN A 363 -10.08 -9.15 30.76
N GLU A 364 -11.29 -8.69 30.99
CA GLU A 364 -12.42 -9.57 31.25
C GLU A 364 -12.77 -10.33 29.98
N CYS A 365 -12.68 -11.65 30.00
CA CYS A 365 -13.13 -12.47 28.89
C CYS A 365 -13.83 -13.74 29.42
N HIS A 366 -14.59 -14.37 28.55
CA HIS A 366 -15.13 -15.71 28.84
C HIS A 366 -13.99 -16.70 29.05
N SER A 367 -14.17 -17.69 29.91
CA SER A 367 -13.28 -18.82 29.96
C SER A 367 -13.31 -19.52 28.60
N LEU A 368 -12.16 -19.52 27.91
CA LEU A 368 -11.96 -20.18 26.63
C LEU A 368 -11.34 -21.54 26.90
N LYS A 369 -11.81 -22.57 26.20
CA LYS A 369 -11.20 -23.89 26.22
C LYS A 369 -10.08 -23.93 25.19
N GLU A 370 -9.12 -24.82 25.43
CA GLU A 370 -8.09 -25.09 24.43
C GLU A 370 -8.72 -25.49 23.08
N GLY A 371 -8.26 -24.88 22.01
CA GLY A 371 -8.76 -25.10 20.67
C GLY A 371 -9.95 -24.22 20.26
N GLU A 372 -10.61 -23.53 21.19
CA GLU A 372 -11.69 -22.62 20.83
C GLU A 372 -11.18 -21.40 20.07
N HIS A 373 -12.00 -20.96 19.09
CA HIS A 373 -11.72 -19.77 18.30
C HIS A 373 -12.44 -18.55 18.85
N PHE A 374 -11.77 -17.43 18.82
CA PHE A 374 -12.33 -16.17 19.26
C PHE A 374 -11.95 -15.02 18.34
N LEU A 375 -12.78 -13.98 18.33
CA LEU A 375 -12.53 -12.75 17.62
C LEU A 375 -12.17 -11.63 18.60
N ILE A 376 -11.14 -10.88 18.24
CA ILE A 376 -10.83 -9.60 18.88
C ILE A 376 -11.36 -8.50 17.97
N ARG A 377 -12.23 -7.67 18.54
CA ARG A 377 -12.84 -6.50 17.89
C ARG A 377 -12.21 -5.21 18.40
N GLY A 378 -12.41 -4.12 17.68
CA GLY A 378 -11.95 -2.78 18.09
C GLY A 378 -10.61 -2.40 17.48
N LEU A 379 -10.13 -3.22 16.55
CA LEU A 379 -8.93 -2.92 15.78
C LEU A 379 -9.26 -1.97 14.62
N HIS A 380 -8.28 -1.16 14.26
CA HIS A 380 -8.31 -0.30 13.08
C HIS A 380 -7.46 -0.91 11.96
N ASN A 381 -7.65 -0.44 10.75
CA ASN A 381 -6.76 -0.79 9.63
C ASN A 381 -5.29 -0.47 9.93
N PHE A 382 -5.04 0.57 10.72
CA PHE A 382 -3.70 0.94 11.15
C PHE A 382 -3.05 -0.17 12.00
N ASP A 383 -3.79 -0.81 12.90
CA ASP A 383 -3.26 -1.92 13.71
C ASP A 383 -2.84 -3.09 12.82
N MET A 384 -3.67 -3.42 11.81
CA MET A 384 -3.35 -4.44 10.83
C MET A 384 -2.10 -4.08 10.00
N GLN A 385 -1.96 -2.82 9.61
CA GLN A 385 -0.83 -2.35 8.83
C GLN A 385 0.45 -2.19 9.67
N ALA A 386 0.31 -1.81 10.93
CA ALA A 386 1.41 -1.74 11.89
C ALA A 386 1.84 -3.12 12.40
N ALA A 387 1.04 -4.17 12.13
CA ALA A 387 1.42 -5.53 12.45
C ALA A 387 2.73 -5.88 11.74
N ASN A 388 3.69 -6.37 12.51
CA ASN A 388 5.01 -6.69 12.02
C ASN A 388 5.26 -8.20 11.97
N GLU A 389 6.30 -8.58 11.26
CA GLU A 389 6.72 -9.97 11.11
C GLU A 389 7.77 -10.35 12.18
N TRP A 390 7.63 -9.86 13.40
CA TRP A 390 8.59 -10.12 14.49
C TRP A 390 8.94 -11.60 14.67
N THR A 391 7.92 -12.46 14.53
CA THR A 391 8.09 -13.92 14.60
C THR A 391 8.46 -14.54 13.24
N LEU A 392 8.79 -13.76 12.24
CA LEU A 392 9.00 -14.18 10.84
C LEU A 392 7.77 -14.87 10.22
N LYS A 393 6.61 -14.73 10.84
CA LYS A 393 5.33 -15.27 10.37
C LYS A 393 4.43 -14.12 9.92
N LYS A 394 4.06 -14.14 8.64
CA LYS A 394 3.06 -13.21 8.10
C LYS A 394 1.68 -13.57 8.62
N LEU A 395 0.95 -12.57 9.09
CA LEU A 395 -0.45 -12.75 9.42
C LEU A 395 -1.28 -12.69 8.14
N PRO A 396 -2.05 -13.75 7.81
CA PRO A 396 -2.98 -13.72 6.70
C PRO A 396 -4.00 -12.60 6.87
N VAL A 397 -4.38 -11.97 5.75
CA VAL A 397 -5.39 -10.92 5.71
C VAL A 397 -6.51 -11.35 4.78
N TYR A 398 -7.73 -11.31 5.28
CA TYR A 398 -8.94 -11.55 4.53
C TYR A 398 -9.80 -10.28 4.51
N VAL A 399 -10.53 -10.09 3.42
CA VAL A 399 -11.41 -8.95 3.24
C VAL A 399 -12.83 -9.45 2.94
N TRP A 400 -13.78 -9.02 3.75
CA TRP A 400 -15.19 -9.16 3.43
C TRP A 400 -15.63 -8.02 2.53
N LEU A 401 -16.10 -8.35 1.33
CA LEU A 401 -16.57 -7.39 0.35
C LEU A 401 -17.71 -7.97 -0.49
N LYS A 402 -18.85 -7.29 -0.54
CA LYS A 402 -20.04 -7.64 -1.34
C LYS A 402 -20.48 -9.10 -1.15
N GLY A 403 -20.51 -9.54 0.09
CA GLY A 403 -20.93 -10.90 0.43
C GLY A 403 -19.88 -11.99 0.20
N ASN A 404 -18.63 -11.65 -0.13
CA ASN A 404 -17.56 -12.59 -0.41
C ASN A 404 -16.36 -12.38 0.50
N VAL A 405 -15.65 -13.47 0.78
CA VAL A 405 -14.36 -13.45 1.47
C VAL A 405 -13.23 -13.53 0.46
N LEU A 406 -12.45 -12.47 0.38
CA LEU A 406 -11.30 -12.35 -0.49
C LEU A 406 -10.00 -12.47 0.33
N THR A 407 -9.00 -13.15 -0.22
CA THR A 407 -7.65 -13.13 0.36
C THR A 407 -6.95 -11.85 -0.07
N ALA A 408 -6.34 -11.15 0.87
CA ALA A 408 -5.60 -9.92 0.61
C ALA A 408 -4.15 -10.04 1.13
N ARG A 409 -3.30 -9.15 0.64
CA ARG A 409 -1.95 -8.97 1.17
C ARG A 409 -1.75 -7.52 1.52
N LEU A 410 -1.14 -7.27 2.68
CA LEU A 410 -0.68 -5.93 3.01
C LEU A 410 0.54 -5.61 2.15
N PRO A 411 0.62 -4.41 1.58
CA PRO A 411 1.83 -3.99 0.90
C PRO A 411 2.97 -3.91 1.93
N SER A 412 4.05 -4.62 1.64
CA SER A 412 5.33 -4.40 2.30
C SER A 412 6.19 -3.47 1.43
N PRO A 413 7.26 -2.85 1.95
CA PRO A 413 8.20 -2.09 1.11
C PRO A 413 8.75 -2.91 -0.07
N ILE A 414 8.86 -4.21 0.09
CA ILE A 414 9.20 -5.16 -0.98
C ILE A 414 8.04 -5.30 -1.96
N PHE A 415 6.80 -5.48 -1.45
CA PHE A 415 5.60 -5.59 -2.27
C PHE A 415 5.11 -4.27 -2.86
N ALA A 416 5.45 -3.13 -2.28
CA ALA A 416 5.17 -1.85 -2.91
C ALA A 416 5.90 -1.73 -4.25
N ARG A 417 7.14 -2.18 -4.34
CA ARG A 417 7.81 -2.34 -5.64
C ARG A 417 7.06 -3.30 -6.55
N ASP A 418 6.55 -4.42 -6.03
CA ASP A 418 5.83 -5.46 -6.76
C ASP A 418 4.47 -5.01 -7.31
N LEU A 419 3.79 -4.08 -6.63
CA LEU A 419 2.54 -3.47 -7.09
C LEU A 419 2.75 -2.36 -8.13
N PHE A 420 3.99 -1.81 -8.24
CA PHE A 420 4.31 -0.67 -9.10
C PHE A 420 4.87 -1.03 -10.44
N HIS A 421 5.41 -2.22 -10.57
CA HIS A 421 5.65 -2.75 -11.88
C HIS A 421 4.27 -3.11 -12.45
N ARG A 422 3.69 -2.20 -13.26
CA ARG A 422 2.74 -2.60 -14.29
C ARG A 422 3.24 -3.93 -14.80
N GLU A 423 2.32 -4.89 -14.99
CA GLU A 423 2.56 -5.96 -15.93
C GLU A 423 3.02 -5.21 -17.19
N GLU A 424 4.33 -5.17 -17.38
CA GLU A 424 4.95 -4.45 -18.49
C GLU A 424 4.74 -5.33 -19.70
N SER A 425 3.50 -5.30 -20.23
CA SER A 425 3.19 -6.02 -21.45
C SER A 425 3.67 -5.18 -22.62
N ILE A 426 4.45 -5.81 -23.50
CA ILE A 426 4.83 -5.21 -24.77
C ILE A 426 3.94 -5.82 -25.83
N SER A 427 3.02 -5.02 -26.36
CA SER A 427 2.25 -5.42 -27.53
C SER A 427 3.17 -5.46 -28.75
N VAL A 428 3.26 -6.63 -29.38
CA VAL A 428 4.08 -6.84 -30.58
C VAL A 428 3.25 -6.60 -31.83
N ASP A 429 2.12 -7.28 -31.93
CA ASP A 429 1.08 -7.13 -32.96
C ASP A 429 -0.25 -7.75 -32.46
N ASP A 430 -1.24 -7.89 -33.32
CA ASP A 430 -2.58 -8.40 -32.97
C ASP A 430 -2.56 -9.81 -32.37
N ASN A 431 -1.54 -10.60 -32.69
CA ASN A 431 -1.46 -12.01 -32.28
C ASN A 431 -0.35 -12.30 -31.28
N ILE A 432 0.60 -11.38 -31.08
CA ILE A 432 1.77 -11.60 -30.20
C ILE A 432 1.82 -10.53 -29.13
N GLN A 433 1.93 -11.00 -27.88
CA GLN A 433 2.14 -10.16 -26.71
C GLN A 433 3.30 -10.71 -25.87
N LEU A 434 4.09 -9.82 -25.28
CA LEU A 434 5.09 -10.17 -24.28
C LEU A 434 4.54 -9.78 -22.92
N GLU A 435 4.31 -10.76 -22.06
CA GLU A 435 3.83 -10.52 -20.68
C GLU A 435 4.90 -10.82 -19.64
N THR A 436 4.88 -10.08 -18.53
CA THR A 436 5.75 -10.37 -17.39
C THR A 436 5.53 -11.79 -16.86
N PRO A 437 6.59 -12.47 -16.34
CA PRO A 437 6.46 -13.79 -15.78
C PRO A 437 5.46 -13.83 -14.63
N SER A 438 4.62 -14.86 -14.59
CA SER A 438 3.66 -15.09 -13.52
C SER A 438 3.41 -16.58 -13.36
N ARG A 439 3.11 -17.02 -12.15
CA ARG A 439 2.72 -18.42 -11.86
C ARG A 439 1.53 -18.91 -12.68
N LYS A 440 0.67 -18.01 -13.18
CA LYS A 440 -0.45 -18.38 -14.07
C LYS A 440 0.00 -19.16 -15.32
N PHE A 441 1.27 -18.98 -15.73
CA PHE A 441 1.84 -19.64 -16.90
C PHE A 441 2.61 -20.93 -16.57
N SER A 442 2.72 -21.32 -15.30
CA SER A 442 3.60 -22.43 -14.89
C SER A 442 3.23 -23.75 -15.54
N SER A 443 1.95 -24.12 -15.54
CA SER A 443 1.47 -25.39 -16.10
C SER A 443 1.72 -25.45 -17.61
N ALA A 444 1.30 -24.42 -18.34
CA ALA A 444 1.45 -24.39 -19.79
C ALA A 444 2.93 -24.38 -20.24
N LEU A 445 3.78 -23.60 -19.56
CA LEU A 445 5.22 -23.59 -19.86
C LEU A 445 5.91 -24.89 -19.46
N TYR A 446 5.50 -25.51 -18.35
CA TYR A 446 6.00 -26.82 -17.96
C TYR A 446 5.68 -27.89 -19.03
N GLU A 447 4.46 -27.94 -19.53
CA GLU A 447 4.07 -28.85 -20.63
C GLU A 447 4.90 -28.62 -21.89
N ILE A 448 5.14 -27.35 -22.26
CA ILE A 448 6.00 -27.01 -23.40
C ILE A 448 7.43 -27.48 -23.17
N ILE A 449 8.00 -27.21 -21.97
CA ILE A 449 9.36 -27.64 -21.64
C ILE A 449 9.46 -29.17 -21.65
N HIS A 450 8.50 -29.86 -21.06
CA HIS A 450 8.47 -31.31 -21.00
C HIS A 450 8.40 -31.94 -22.40
N PHE A 451 7.50 -31.42 -23.25
CA PHE A 451 7.37 -31.89 -24.65
C PHE A 451 8.62 -31.65 -25.49
N ASN A 452 9.33 -30.53 -25.24
CA ASN A 452 10.53 -30.14 -26.01
C ASN A 452 11.84 -30.47 -25.28
N LYS A 453 11.82 -31.25 -24.20
CA LYS A 453 12.98 -31.43 -23.30
C LYS A 453 14.25 -31.84 -24.02
N GLU A 454 14.19 -32.83 -24.89
CA GLU A 454 15.35 -33.30 -25.69
C GLU A 454 15.82 -32.22 -26.66
N TYR A 455 14.89 -31.61 -27.40
CA TYR A 455 15.19 -30.54 -28.36
C TYR A 455 15.82 -29.31 -27.71
N PHE A 456 15.30 -28.88 -26.56
CA PHE A 456 15.89 -27.75 -25.85
C PHE A 456 17.25 -28.08 -25.23
N SER A 457 17.45 -29.32 -24.78
CA SER A 457 18.70 -29.73 -24.15
C SER A 457 19.88 -29.82 -25.14
N GLU A 458 19.63 -29.73 -26.44
CA GLU A 458 20.68 -29.62 -27.46
C GLU A 458 21.51 -28.34 -27.32
N PHE A 459 20.82 -27.22 -26.96
CA PHE A 459 21.46 -25.88 -26.86
C PHE A 459 21.21 -25.15 -25.56
N LEU A 460 20.52 -25.75 -24.57
CA LEU A 460 20.21 -25.15 -23.27
C LEU A 460 20.55 -26.13 -22.15
N ALA A 461 21.21 -25.67 -21.11
CA ALA A 461 21.65 -26.52 -20.00
C ALA A 461 20.53 -26.88 -19.00
N TRP A 462 19.55 -25.98 -18.83
CA TRP A 462 18.57 -26.04 -17.76
C TRP A 462 17.38 -27.02 -17.97
N PRO A 463 16.91 -27.41 -19.19
CA PRO A 463 15.72 -28.24 -19.35
C PRO A 463 15.81 -29.59 -18.63
N ARG A 464 17.01 -30.13 -18.50
CA ARG A 464 17.25 -31.42 -17.80
C ARG A 464 16.91 -31.36 -16.31
N PHE A 465 16.90 -30.15 -15.69
CA PHE A 465 16.62 -29.97 -14.28
C PHE A 465 15.14 -29.66 -14.01
N VAL A 466 14.32 -29.44 -15.02
CA VAL A 466 12.88 -29.24 -14.88
C VAL A 466 12.18 -30.62 -14.90
N ASN A 467 11.73 -31.03 -13.71
CA ASN A 467 11.10 -32.34 -13.52
C ASN A 467 9.64 -32.23 -13.05
N HIS A 468 9.27 -31.11 -12.46
CA HIS A 468 7.93 -30.86 -11.93
C HIS A 468 7.45 -29.47 -12.32
N GLU A 469 6.14 -29.27 -12.35
CA GLU A 469 5.54 -27.94 -12.60
C GLU A 469 6.04 -26.89 -11.60
N ASN A 470 6.28 -27.28 -10.33
CA ASN A 470 6.83 -26.39 -9.31
C ASN A 470 8.20 -25.82 -9.66
N ASP A 471 9.03 -26.53 -10.43
CA ASP A 471 10.33 -26.03 -10.88
C ASP A 471 10.13 -24.82 -11.81
N THR A 472 9.15 -24.94 -12.72
CA THR A 472 8.75 -23.85 -13.62
C THR A 472 8.12 -22.70 -12.85
N ALA A 473 7.26 -22.97 -11.87
CA ALA A 473 6.65 -21.94 -11.02
C ALA A 473 7.69 -21.15 -10.23
N ASN A 474 8.65 -21.83 -9.59
CA ASN A 474 9.74 -21.19 -8.84
C ASN A 474 10.68 -20.38 -9.77
N PHE A 475 10.94 -20.89 -10.97
CA PHE A 475 11.69 -20.14 -11.99
C PHE A 475 10.97 -18.86 -12.40
N LEU A 476 9.65 -18.92 -12.66
CA LEU A 476 8.85 -17.74 -13.01
C LEU A 476 8.81 -16.70 -11.87
N ASP A 477 8.72 -17.15 -10.62
CA ASP A 477 8.81 -16.25 -9.45
C ASP A 477 10.19 -15.56 -9.38
N SER A 478 11.26 -16.32 -9.63
CA SER A 478 12.62 -15.76 -9.64
C SER A 478 12.80 -14.74 -10.78
N CYS A 479 12.28 -15.05 -11.96
CA CYS A 479 12.27 -14.14 -13.10
C CYS A 479 11.45 -12.88 -12.82
N PHE A 480 10.31 -13.04 -12.17
CA PHE A 480 9.47 -11.92 -11.75
C PHE A 480 10.21 -11.00 -10.76
N LEU A 481 10.89 -11.58 -9.76
CA LEU A 481 11.70 -10.82 -8.79
C LEU A 481 12.87 -10.09 -9.46
N ALA A 482 13.59 -10.76 -10.37
CA ALA A 482 14.69 -10.14 -11.12
C ALA A 482 14.20 -9.02 -12.04
N HIS A 483 13.03 -9.21 -12.68
CA HIS A 483 12.38 -8.21 -13.51
C HIS A 483 12.05 -6.94 -12.71
N GLN A 484 11.60 -7.11 -11.47
CA GLN A 484 11.27 -6.00 -10.58
C GLN A 484 12.48 -5.23 -10.06
N LYS A 485 13.60 -5.92 -9.85
CA LYS A 485 14.84 -5.33 -9.36
C LYS A 485 15.71 -4.70 -10.47
N ASP A 486 15.24 -4.74 -11.73
CA ASP A 486 16.02 -4.37 -12.92
C ASP A 486 17.35 -5.16 -13.08
N GLU A 487 17.46 -6.30 -12.38
CA GLU A 487 18.59 -7.22 -12.50
C GLU A 487 18.54 -8.08 -13.78
N GLY A 488 17.33 -8.24 -14.31
CA GLY A 488 17.02 -8.93 -15.56
C GLY A 488 15.58 -8.70 -15.97
N LYS A 489 15.29 -8.79 -17.25
CA LYS A 489 13.92 -8.66 -17.77
C LYS A 489 13.54 -9.93 -18.51
N THR A 490 12.50 -10.60 -18.07
CA THR A 490 11.97 -11.81 -18.70
C THR A 490 10.52 -11.58 -19.08
N TYR A 491 10.13 -12.08 -20.24
CA TYR A 491 8.77 -12.01 -20.77
C TYR A 491 8.32 -13.38 -21.22
N VAL A 492 7.07 -13.72 -20.92
CA VAL A 492 6.36 -14.85 -21.53
C VAL A 492 5.83 -14.39 -22.88
N ILE A 493 6.17 -15.12 -23.93
CA ILE A 493 5.66 -14.86 -25.28
C ILE A 493 4.28 -15.53 -25.40
N LEU A 494 3.25 -14.72 -25.59
CA LEU A 494 1.93 -15.20 -25.94
C LEU A 494 1.73 -15.12 -27.45
N PHE A 495 1.17 -16.17 -28.03
CA PHE A 495 0.73 -16.20 -29.41
C PHE A 495 -0.74 -16.66 -29.44
N ASN A 496 -1.64 -15.80 -29.94
CA ASN A 496 -3.08 -15.98 -29.82
C ASN A 496 -3.49 -16.33 -28.39
N GLU A 497 -3.05 -15.52 -27.44
CA GLU A 497 -3.29 -15.63 -25.99
C GLU A 497 -2.68 -16.86 -25.30
N ASN A 498 -2.03 -17.76 -26.02
CA ASN A 498 -1.41 -18.96 -25.48
C ASN A 498 0.10 -18.78 -25.27
N PRO A 499 0.67 -19.19 -24.12
CA PRO A 499 2.10 -19.20 -23.91
C PRO A 499 2.80 -20.11 -24.91
N VAL A 500 3.86 -19.61 -25.55
CA VAL A 500 4.62 -20.39 -26.54
C VAL A 500 6.14 -20.37 -26.32
N GLY A 501 6.63 -19.55 -25.38
CA GLY A 501 8.05 -19.45 -25.10
C GLY A 501 8.40 -18.30 -24.16
N LEU A 502 9.70 -18.02 -24.02
CA LEU A 502 10.23 -16.91 -23.23
C LEU A 502 11.22 -16.08 -24.06
N LEU A 503 11.24 -14.78 -23.73
CA LEU A 503 12.22 -13.80 -24.22
C LEU A 503 12.76 -12.99 -23.04
N SER A 504 14.07 -12.90 -22.86
CA SER A 504 14.67 -12.26 -21.70
C SER A 504 15.90 -11.43 -22.02
N PHE A 505 16.22 -10.48 -21.17
CA PHE A 505 17.61 -10.06 -20.94
C PHE A 505 18.16 -10.94 -19.83
N ASN A 506 19.07 -11.85 -20.16
CA ASN A 506 19.74 -12.72 -19.20
C ASN A 506 20.63 -11.94 -18.24
N SER A 507 21.15 -10.81 -18.70
CA SER A 507 21.83 -9.81 -17.89
C SER A 507 21.71 -8.44 -18.53
N ILE A 508 21.72 -7.41 -17.70
CA ILE A 508 21.75 -6.00 -18.10
C ILE A 508 22.95 -5.35 -17.41
N ASP A 509 23.90 -4.87 -18.21
CA ASP A 509 24.99 -4.03 -17.75
C ASP A 509 24.52 -2.57 -17.80
N SER A 510 24.13 -2.05 -16.63
CA SER A 510 23.56 -0.71 -16.51
C SER A 510 24.57 0.39 -16.75
N GLU A 511 25.85 0.16 -16.43
CA GLU A 511 26.93 1.14 -16.63
C GLU A 511 27.21 1.31 -18.12
N ASN A 512 27.31 0.20 -18.85
CA ASN A 512 27.58 0.20 -20.28
C ASN A 512 26.31 0.20 -21.14
N LYS A 513 25.12 0.27 -20.51
CA LYS A 513 23.80 0.21 -21.17
C LYS A 513 23.69 -0.93 -22.18
N THR A 514 24.18 -2.12 -21.80
CA THR A 514 24.20 -3.31 -22.66
C THR A 514 23.26 -4.37 -22.12
N GLY A 515 22.37 -4.89 -22.98
CA GLY A 515 21.43 -5.96 -22.66
C GLY A 515 21.74 -7.24 -23.44
N TYR A 516 21.90 -8.36 -22.74
CA TYR A 516 22.15 -9.67 -23.34
C TYR A 516 20.85 -10.46 -23.48
N ILE A 517 20.40 -10.65 -24.73
CA ILE A 517 19.12 -11.27 -25.06
C ILE A 517 19.23 -12.79 -25.09
N GLY A 518 18.36 -13.48 -24.36
CA GLY A 518 18.14 -14.92 -24.41
C GLY A 518 16.67 -15.24 -24.72
N TYR A 519 16.44 -16.38 -25.39
CA TYR A 519 15.08 -16.80 -25.75
C TYR A 519 14.99 -18.29 -26.07
N TRP A 520 13.76 -18.80 -25.94
CA TRP A 520 13.38 -20.11 -26.47
C TRP A 520 11.91 -20.09 -26.89
N LEU A 521 11.55 -21.00 -27.81
CA LEU A 521 10.20 -21.08 -28.38
C LEU A 521 9.82 -22.55 -28.60
N ASP A 522 8.58 -22.90 -28.26
CA ASP A 522 8.00 -24.22 -28.57
C ASP A 522 8.25 -24.58 -30.04
N ARG A 523 8.73 -25.79 -30.26
CA ARG A 523 8.99 -26.29 -31.63
C ARG A 523 7.77 -26.21 -32.55
N ARG A 524 6.58 -26.40 -31.98
CA ARG A 524 5.29 -26.30 -32.69
C ARG A 524 4.93 -24.87 -33.12
N ALA A 525 5.44 -23.87 -32.43
CA ALA A 525 5.22 -22.48 -32.73
C ALA A 525 6.32 -21.86 -33.63
N GLN A 526 7.33 -22.62 -34.04
CA GLN A 526 8.39 -22.16 -34.92
C GLN A 526 7.87 -22.01 -36.37
N GLY A 527 8.59 -21.25 -37.18
CA GLY A 527 8.22 -21.00 -38.59
C GLY A 527 7.27 -19.83 -38.82
N HIS A 528 6.58 -19.32 -37.77
CA HIS A 528 5.60 -18.25 -37.87
C HIS A 528 6.18 -16.82 -37.64
N GLY A 529 7.51 -16.68 -37.59
CA GLY A 529 8.20 -15.40 -37.39
C GLY A 529 8.03 -14.77 -35.99
N ILE A 530 7.43 -15.51 -35.01
CA ILE A 530 7.11 -15.03 -33.67
C ILE A 530 8.35 -14.45 -32.98
N MET A 531 9.44 -15.21 -32.89
CA MET A 531 10.66 -14.75 -32.20
C MET A 531 11.27 -13.52 -32.85
N THR A 532 11.26 -13.43 -34.17
CA THR A 532 11.82 -12.25 -34.87
C THR A 532 11.01 -10.99 -34.56
N ARG A 533 9.67 -11.08 -34.54
CA ARG A 533 8.79 -9.96 -34.20
C ARG A 533 8.91 -9.57 -32.73
N ALA A 534 8.97 -10.55 -31.84
CA ALA A 534 9.11 -10.36 -30.40
C ALA A 534 10.43 -9.63 -30.06
N ILE A 535 11.58 -10.08 -30.63
CA ILE A 535 12.89 -9.43 -30.39
C ILE A 535 12.88 -8.00 -30.93
N LYS A 536 12.34 -7.75 -32.14
CA LYS A 536 12.24 -6.41 -32.69
C LYS A 536 11.41 -5.47 -31.82
N ALA A 537 10.30 -5.96 -31.27
CA ALA A 537 9.46 -5.18 -30.35
C ALA A 537 10.19 -4.88 -29.03
N LEU A 538 10.88 -5.89 -28.45
CA LEU A 538 11.70 -5.70 -27.24
C LEU A 538 12.80 -4.65 -27.47
N VAL A 539 13.55 -4.76 -28.56
CA VAL A 539 14.61 -3.81 -28.91
C VAL A 539 14.03 -2.41 -29.10
N LYS A 540 12.93 -2.26 -29.83
CA LYS A 540 12.23 -0.99 -30.03
C LYS A 540 11.79 -0.39 -28.70
N HIS A 541 11.19 -1.17 -27.81
CA HIS A 541 10.73 -0.71 -26.51
C HIS A 541 11.88 -0.14 -25.66
N TYR A 542 12.95 -0.89 -25.46
CA TYR A 542 14.06 -0.49 -24.59
C TYR A 542 14.97 0.58 -25.22
N SER A 543 15.07 0.63 -26.52
CA SER A 543 15.82 1.69 -27.22
C SER A 543 15.08 3.02 -27.18
N SER A 544 13.75 3.02 -27.42
CA SER A 544 12.94 4.25 -27.38
C SER A 544 12.90 4.92 -26.01
N HIS A 545 13.01 4.14 -24.92
CA HIS A 545 13.11 4.67 -23.57
C HIS A 545 14.55 4.98 -23.12
N ARG A 546 15.55 4.83 -24.02
CA ARG A 546 17.00 5.08 -23.77
C ARG A 546 17.59 4.28 -22.60
N ILE A 547 16.97 3.14 -22.25
CA ILE A 547 17.41 2.28 -21.16
C ILE A 547 18.63 1.46 -21.58
N ILE A 548 18.58 0.87 -22.79
CA ILE A 548 19.65 0.05 -23.37
C ILE A 548 20.11 0.67 -24.68
N LYS A 549 21.42 0.83 -24.83
CA LYS A 549 22.06 1.33 -26.03
C LYS A 549 22.51 0.18 -26.94
N ARG A 550 23.01 -0.89 -26.34
CA ARG A 550 23.60 -2.03 -27.06
C ARG A 550 22.85 -3.31 -26.68
N PHE A 551 22.35 -4.00 -27.67
CA PHE A 551 21.66 -5.28 -27.52
C PHE A 551 22.55 -6.38 -28.11
N VAL A 552 22.73 -7.47 -27.36
CA VAL A 552 23.65 -8.56 -27.73
C VAL A 552 22.92 -9.89 -27.73
N ILE A 553 23.10 -10.67 -28.78
CA ILE A 553 22.68 -12.07 -28.86
C ILE A 553 23.94 -12.93 -29.01
N LYS A 554 24.08 -13.90 -28.09
CA LYS A 554 25.12 -14.94 -28.17
C LYS A 554 24.43 -16.28 -28.45
N CYS A 555 24.93 -17.03 -29.41
CA CYS A 555 24.42 -18.35 -29.71
C CYS A 555 25.52 -19.28 -30.22
N SER A 556 25.39 -20.57 -29.89
CA SER A 556 26.31 -21.59 -30.42
C SER A 556 26.39 -21.50 -31.95
N THR A 557 27.61 -21.65 -32.48
CA THR A 557 27.84 -21.71 -33.94
C THR A 557 27.02 -22.80 -34.62
N ALA A 558 26.76 -23.92 -33.91
CA ALA A 558 25.94 -25.02 -34.36
C ALA A 558 24.43 -24.74 -34.37
N ASN A 559 23.95 -23.77 -33.58
CA ASN A 559 22.52 -23.38 -33.51
C ASN A 559 22.13 -22.48 -34.69
N GLN A 560 21.98 -23.09 -35.88
CA GLN A 560 21.66 -22.34 -37.10
C GLN A 560 20.36 -21.54 -36.99
N LYS A 561 19.36 -22.02 -36.25
CA LYS A 561 18.07 -21.34 -36.06
C LYS A 561 18.24 -20.04 -35.29
N SER A 562 18.99 -20.06 -34.19
CA SER A 562 19.25 -18.85 -33.38
C SER A 562 20.11 -17.83 -34.13
N ASN A 563 21.14 -18.32 -34.85
CA ASN A 563 21.96 -17.48 -35.75
C ASN A 563 21.10 -16.79 -36.83
N ALA A 564 20.16 -17.51 -37.44
CA ALA A 564 19.26 -16.98 -38.44
C ALA A 564 18.26 -15.92 -37.84
N VAL A 565 17.80 -16.11 -36.62
CA VAL A 565 16.95 -15.13 -35.90
C VAL A 565 17.71 -13.82 -35.69
N ALA A 566 18.93 -13.88 -35.15
CA ALA A 566 19.76 -12.69 -34.94
C ALA A 566 19.94 -11.87 -36.25
N LYS A 567 20.28 -12.54 -37.33
CA LYS A 567 20.42 -11.91 -38.67
C LYS A 567 19.12 -11.28 -39.15
N ARG A 568 17.98 -11.98 -39.05
CA ARG A 568 16.65 -11.44 -39.46
C ARG A 568 16.19 -10.25 -38.62
N CYS A 569 16.66 -10.17 -37.37
CA CYS A 569 16.39 -9.02 -36.49
C CYS A 569 17.26 -7.79 -36.83
N GLY A 570 18.23 -7.93 -37.75
CA GLY A 570 19.14 -6.83 -38.13
C GLY A 570 20.34 -6.69 -37.22
N PHE A 571 20.67 -7.71 -36.44
CA PHE A 571 21.89 -7.72 -35.63
C PHE A 571 23.11 -7.97 -36.48
N VAL A 572 24.17 -7.18 -36.26
CA VAL A 572 25.44 -7.28 -36.95
C VAL A 572 26.33 -8.34 -36.26
N TYR A 573 26.88 -9.25 -37.03
CA TYR A 573 27.85 -10.22 -36.54
C TYR A 573 29.16 -9.54 -36.17
N GLU A 574 29.65 -9.76 -34.96
CA GLU A 574 30.90 -9.14 -34.45
C GLU A 574 32.08 -10.13 -34.32
N GLY A 575 31.78 -11.40 -34.28
CA GLY A 575 32.83 -12.42 -34.17
C GLY A 575 32.37 -13.71 -33.51
N THR A 576 33.32 -14.63 -33.33
CA THR A 576 33.10 -15.91 -32.66
C THR A 576 34.01 -16.03 -31.45
N PHE A 577 33.41 -16.29 -30.28
CA PHE A 577 34.14 -16.63 -29.06
C PHE A 577 34.41 -18.13 -29.08
N ARG A 578 35.68 -18.50 -29.07
CA ARG A 578 36.04 -19.91 -29.06
C ARG A 578 35.87 -20.52 -27.68
N GLN A 579 35.26 -21.72 -27.61
CA GLN A 579 35.04 -22.50 -26.39
C GLN A 579 34.35 -21.71 -25.29
N ALA A 580 33.38 -20.88 -25.68
CA ALA A 580 32.74 -19.89 -24.79
C ALA A 580 31.58 -20.47 -23.96
N GLU A 581 31.09 -21.66 -24.30
CA GLU A 581 30.01 -22.31 -23.59
C GLU A 581 30.31 -23.78 -23.35
N TYR A 582 30.22 -24.25 -22.10
CA TYR A 582 30.32 -25.64 -21.74
C TYR A 582 28.94 -26.25 -21.61
N LEU A 583 28.56 -27.12 -22.54
CA LEU A 583 27.24 -27.73 -22.58
C LEU A 583 27.36 -29.21 -23.00
N ASN A 584 26.65 -30.08 -22.30
CA ASN A 584 26.58 -31.54 -22.57
C ASN A 584 27.98 -32.19 -22.60
N GLY A 585 28.93 -31.75 -21.77
CA GLY A 585 30.28 -32.29 -21.69
C GLY A 585 31.25 -31.77 -22.75
N ILE A 586 30.84 -30.84 -23.59
CA ILE A 586 31.64 -30.30 -24.70
C ILE A 586 31.66 -28.77 -24.65
N PHE A 587 32.81 -28.20 -25.02
CA PHE A 587 32.94 -26.75 -25.23
C PHE A 587 32.45 -26.37 -26.63
N HIS A 588 31.56 -25.37 -26.67
CA HIS A 588 31.02 -24.83 -27.92
C HIS A 588 31.55 -23.42 -28.18
N ASP A 589 31.77 -23.15 -29.44
CA ASP A 589 32.04 -21.78 -29.91
C ASP A 589 30.72 -21.03 -30.00
N GLN A 590 30.74 -19.71 -29.65
CA GLN A 590 29.57 -18.85 -29.71
C GLN A 590 29.79 -17.69 -30.70
N ASN A 591 28.83 -17.52 -31.60
CA ASN A 591 28.72 -16.32 -32.41
C ASN A 591 28.09 -15.18 -31.59
N ILE A 592 28.64 -13.98 -31.75
CA ILE A 592 28.13 -12.77 -31.11
C ILE A 592 27.56 -11.86 -32.18
N TYR A 593 26.36 -11.42 -31.93
CA TYR A 593 25.63 -10.45 -32.74
C TYR A 593 25.24 -9.25 -31.90
N SER A 594 25.32 -8.04 -32.43
CA SER A 594 24.86 -6.84 -31.73
C SER A 594 23.98 -5.97 -32.60
N TRP A 595 23.10 -5.26 -31.93
CA TRP A 595 22.32 -4.17 -32.47
C TRP A 595 22.52 -2.92 -31.60
N ILE A 596 22.84 -1.78 -32.20
CA ILE A 596 23.12 -0.55 -31.47
C ILE A 596 22.00 0.43 -31.77
N SER A 597 21.39 0.97 -30.70
CA SER A 597 20.38 2.01 -30.82
C SER A 597 20.98 3.25 -31.52
N PRO A 598 20.35 3.78 -32.57
CA PRO A 598 20.82 5.03 -33.14
C PRO A 598 20.81 6.14 -32.09
N ASP A 599 21.75 7.07 -32.21
CA ASP A 599 21.74 8.29 -31.40
C ASP A 599 20.61 9.18 -31.90
N SER A 600 19.71 9.56 -31.00
CA SER A 600 18.66 10.55 -31.26
C SER A 600 19.00 11.83 -30.52
#